data_06615da16f9d839812f0abb85f4c2070
#
_entry.id   06615da16f9d839812f0abb85f4c2070
#
_cell.length_a   1.000
_cell.length_b   1.000
_cell.length_c   1.000
_cell.angle_alpha   90.00
_cell.angle_beta   90.00
_cell.angle_gamma   90.00
#
_symmetry.space_group_name_H-M   'P 1'
#
loop_
_entity.id
_entity.type
_entity.pdbx_description
1 polymer ?
#
loop_
_entity_poly.entity_id
_entity_poly.type
_entity_poly.pdbx_seq_one_letter_code
_entity_poly.pdbx_strand_id
1 'polypeptide(L)'
;VIRKTEVATLPALEERHLIEVGGKGTMEAFLSDGLRSLLFTMKADDMSEYTVRWPGHIQRYIDERDAGELDLDALLDSWTLDTTRDEFTWMEVKAENDTQRFIWRIEDNGYKGDSSMARTTGLVTLATALTLCENDEILPPGVFSPEELPPAFLDRALSLMVKNGVKIEHHIERSN
;
A
#
# COMPACT_ATOMS: atom_id res chain seq x y z
N VAL A 1 -12.65 -0.07 7.41
CA VAL A 1 -12.79 -1.42 6.85
C VAL A 1 -14.19 -1.65 6.29
N ILE A 2 -14.34 -2.66 5.45
CA ILE A 2 -15.65 -3.23 5.10
C ILE A 2 -15.74 -4.58 5.80
N ARG A 3 -16.87 -4.87 6.44
CA ARG A 3 -17.19 -6.14 7.09
C ARG A 3 -18.64 -6.51 6.76
N LYS A 4 -18.85 -7.69 6.17
CA LYS A 4 -20.18 -8.17 5.76
C LYS A 4 -20.94 -7.16 4.91
N THR A 5 -20.26 -6.59 3.91
CA THR A 5 -20.76 -5.57 2.96
C THR A 5 -21.03 -4.18 3.56
N GLU A 6 -20.76 -3.95 4.84
CA GLU A 6 -20.99 -2.67 5.52
C GLU A 6 -19.67 -1.99 5.91
N VAL A 7 -19.64 -0.66 5.84
CA VAL A 7 -18.51 0.12 6.35
C VAL A 7 -18.52 0.09 7.87
N ALA A 8 -17.46 -0.44 8.46
CA ALA A 8 -17.25 -0.51 9.90
C ALA A 8 -16.04 0.34 10.32
N THR A 9 -16.18 1.04 11.43
CA THR A 9 -15.08 1.76 12.07
C THR A 9 -14.49 0.88 13.17
N LEU A 10 -13.21 0.58 13.05
CA LEU A 10 -12.44 -0.14 14.06
C LEU A 10 -11.41 0.82 14.68
N PRO A 11 -10.97 0.58 15.93
CA PRO A 11 -9.86 1.33 16.50
C PRO A 11 -8.59 1.22 15.63
N ALA A 12 -7.82 2.29 15.58
CA ALA A 12 -6.52 2.26 14.90
C ALA A 12 -5.58 1.24 15.58
N LEU A 13 -4.70 0.64 14.79
CA LEU A 13 -3.72 -0.35 15.22
C LEU A 13 -4.32 -1.71 15.68
N GLU A 14 -5.60 -1.94 15.44
CA GLU A 14 -6.23 -3.24 15.68
C GLU A 14 -5.82 -4.31 14.65
N GLU A 15 -6.27 -5.53 14.85
CA GLU A 15 -6.01 -6.69 13.99
C GLU A 15 -4.51 -6.92 13.74
N ARG A 16 -3.66 -6.63 14.73
CA ARG A 16 -2.21 -6.83 14.62
C ARG A 16 -1.88 -8.30 14.41
N HIS A 17 -1.03 -8.57 13.42
CA HIS A 17 -0.55 -9.91 13.14
C HIS A 17 0.82 -9.89 12.45
N LEU A 18 1.52 -11.01 12.54
CA LEU A 18 2.80 -11.16 11.87
C LEU A 18 2.59 -11.69 10.45
N ILE A 19 3.38 -11.17 9.52
CA ILE A 19 3.43 -11.63 8.13
C ILE A 19 4.88 -11.88 7.71
N GLU A 20 5.08 -12.83 6.80
CA GLU A 20 6.37 -13.04 6.16
C GLU A 20 6.45 -12.22 4.87
N VAL A 21 7.41 -11.29 4.83
CA VAL A 21 7.73 -10.51 3.64
C VAL A 21 8.93 -11.15 2.97
N GLY A 22 8.72 -11.72 1.79
CA GLY A 22 9.73 -12.52 1.09
C GLY A 22 11.08 -11.82 0.97
N GLY A 23 12.14 -12.47 1.45
CA GLY A 23 13.51 -11.93 1.44
C GLY A 23 13.82 -10.85 2.47
N LYS A 24 12.81 -10.37 3.21
CA LYS A 24 12.97 -9.33 4.24
C LYS A 24 12.76 -9.86 5.66
N GLY A 25 12.02 -10.98 5.81
CA GLY A 25 11.72 -11.62 7.08
C GLY A 25 10.33 -11.28 7.63
N THR A 26 10.12 -11.60 8.90
CA THR A 26 8.84 -11.40 9.59
C THR A 26 8.61 -9.92 9.90
N MET A 27 7.44 -9.42 9.56
CA MET A 27 6.99 -8.06 9.85
C MET A 27 5.65 -8.07 10.56
N GLU A 28 5.27 -6.94 11.14
CA GLU A 28 4.00 -6.74 11.81
C GLU A 28 3.08 -5.87 10.96
N ALA A 29 1.88 -6.40 10.69
CA ALA A 29 0.80 -5.71 10.01
C ALA A 29 -0.26 -5.25 11.03
N PHE A 30 -0.86 -4.09 10.80
CA PHE A 30 -1.93 -3.52 11.63
C PHE A 30 -2.85 -2.65 10.79
N LEU A 31 -4.11 -2.54 11.19
CA LEU A 31 -5.11 -1.73 10.49
C LEU A 31 -4.71 -0.26 10.43
N SER A 32 -4.85 0.32 9.25
CA SER A 32 -4.74 1.76 9.03
C SER A 32 -5.90 2.29 8.18
N ASP A 33 -5.86 3.57 7.79
CA ASP A 33 -6.97 4.24 7.08
C ASP A 33 -6.77 4.28 5.55
N GLY A 34 -5.97 3.39 5.00
CA GLY A 34 -5.55 3.41 3.60
C GLY A 34 -6.62 3.06 2.57
N LEU A 35 -7.76 2.51 2.96
CA LEU A 35 -8.84 2.19 2.02
C LEU A 35 -9.44 3.43 1.35
N ARG A 36 -9.55 4.54 2.06
CA ARG A 36 -9.97 5.84 1.50
C ARG A 36 -11.22 5.73 0.60
N SER A 37 -11.07 6.10 -0.68
CA SER A 37 -12.14 6.05 -1.69
C SER A 37 -12.69 4.64 -1.93
N LEU A 38 -11.86 3.61 -1.80
CA LEU A 38 -12.27 2.21 -1.97
C LEU A 38 -13.47 1.82 -1.10
N LEU A 39 -13.65 2.46 0.08
CA LEU A 39 -14.82 2.25 0.93
C LEU A 39 -16.15 2.59 0.24
N PHE A 40 -16.14 3.42 -0.78
CA PHE A 40 -17.32 3.95 -1.46
C PHE A 40 -17.43 3.50 -2.92
N THR A 41 -16.31 3.20 -3.55
CA THR A 41 -16.21 2.89 -4.98
C THR A 41 -16.16 1.39 -5.25
N MET A 42 -15.67 0.60 -4.29
CA MET A 42 -15.56 -0.85 -4.43
C MET A 42 -16.67 -1.59 -3.67
N LYS A 43 -17.06 -2.75 -4.20
CA LYS A 43 -18.00 -3.67 -3.54
C LYS A 43 -17.25 -4.93 -3.17
N ALA A 44 -17.23 -5.23 -1.89
CA ALA A 44 -16.65 -6.45 -1.34
C ALA A 44 -17.44 -6.82 -0.07
N ASP A 45 -17.48 -8.11 0.26
CA ASP A 45 -18.06 -8.56 1.52
C ASP A 45 -17.15 -8.14 2.69
N ASP A 46 -15.87 -8.30 2.53
CA ASP A 46 -14.86 -7.86 3.48
C ASP A 46 -13.70 -7.14 2.76
N MET A 47 -13.22 -6.05 3.32
CA MET A 47 -12.05 -5.32 2.83
C MET A 47 -11.29 -4.66 3.97
N SER A 48 -9.98 -4.84 3.97
CA SER A 48 -9.07 -4.23 4.94
C SER A 48 -7.81 -3.73 4.27
N GLU A 49 -7.22 -2.72 4.84
CA GLU A 49 -5.87 -2.27 4.52
C GLU A 49 -5.01 -2.31 5.77
N TYR A 50 -3.79 -2.78 5.62
CA TYR A 50 -2.83 -2.92 6.70
C TYR A 50 -1.54 -2.18 6.36
N THR A 51 -1.09 -1.36 7.28
CA THR A 51 0.29 -0.86 7.24
C THR A 51 1.21 -1.89 7.85
N VAL A 52 2.37 -2.09 7.21
CA VAL A 52 3.38 -3.08 7.62
C VAL A 52 4.63 -2.38 8.13
N ARG A 53 5.14 -2.80 9.29
CA ARG A 53 6.34 -2.26 9.93
C ARG A 53 7.18 -3.39 10.54
N TRP A 54 8.40 -3.07 10.93
CA TRP A 54 9.24 -3.98 11.71
C TRP A 54 8.57 -4.32 13.04
N PRO A 55 8.67 -5.58 13.52
CA PRO A 55 8.09 -5.98 14.80
C PRO A 55 8.62 -5.12 15.95
N GLY A 56 7.72 -4.74 16.86
CA GLY A 56 8.04 -3.87 17.99
C GLY A 56 7.94 -2.37 17.72
N HIS A 57 7.88 -1.96 16.44
CA HIS A 57 7.74 -0.54 16.08
C HIS A 57 6.44 0.06 16.68
N ILE A 58 5.31 -0.56 16.43
CA ILE A 58 4.02 -0.11 16.97
C ILE A 58 3.88 -0.42 18.46
N GLN A 59 4.49 -1.50 18.94
CA GLN A 59 4.46 -1.83 20.35
C GLN A 59 5.11 -0.72 21.19
N ARG A 60 6.24 -0.19 20.77
CA ARG A 60 6.89 0.94 21.45
C ARG A 60 5.95 2.15 21.56
N TYR A 61 5.27 2.53 20.48
CA TYR A 61 4.30 3.61 20.52
C TYR A 61 3.17 3.34 21.53
N ILE A 62 2.63 2.11 21.55
CA ILE A 62 1.55 1.73 22.48
C ILE A 62 2.04 1.79 23.92
N ASP A 63 3.22 1.25 24.21
CA ASP A 63 3.78 1.20 25.56
C ASP A 63 4.01 2.63 26.11
N GLU A 64 4.62 3.52 25.33
CA GLU A 64 4.86 4.92 25.71
C GLU A 64 3.52 5.70 25.90
N ARG A 65 2.55 5.47 25.01
CA ARG A 65 1.21 6.06 25.12
C ARG A 65 0.50 5.62 26.39
N ASP A 66 0.47 4.32 26.68
CA ASP A 66 -0.28 3.74 27.79
C ASP A 66 0.40 4.05 29.14
N ALA A 67 1.71 4.26 29.15
CA ALA A 67 2.45 4.77 30.30
C ALA A 67 2.22 6.27 30.55
N GLY A 68 1.65 7.00 29.59
CA GLY A 68 1.54 8.46 29.66
C GLY A 68 2.87 9.19 29.44
N GLU A 69 3.83 8.51 28.86
CA GLU A 69 5.21 9.00 28.63
C GLU A 69 5.45 9.35 27.16
N LEU A 70 4.42 9.32 26.29
CA LEU A 70 4.55 9.53 24.87
C LEU A 70 5.04 10.95 24.55
N ASP A 71 6.27 11.04 24.07
CA ASP A 71 6.83 12.22 23.41
C ASP A 71 6.83 11.99 21.90
N LEU A 72 5.83 12.56 21.23
CA LEU A 72 5.66 12.39 19.78
C LEU A 72 6.85 12.93 18.98
N ASP A 73 7.43 14.06 19.39
CA ASP A 73 8.52 14.67 18.66
C ASP A 73 9.77 13.80 18.76
N ALA A 74 10.12 13.32 19.96
CA ALA A 74 11.23 12.40 20.16
C ALA A 74 11.02 11.06 19.44
N LEU A 75 9.78 10.55 19.40
CA LEU A 75 9.45 9.32 18.70
C LEU A 75 9.59 9.50 17.18
N LEU A 76 9.07 10.58 16.63
CA LEU A 76 9.18 10.90 15.19
C LEU A 76 10.63 11.11 14.77
N ASP A 77 11.44 11.79 15.58
CA ASP A 77 12.87 11.94 15.33
C ASP A 77 13.58 10.58 15.28
N SER A 78 13.22 9.65 16.18
CA SER A 78 13.78 8.29 16.18
C SER A 78 13.36 7.45 14.97
N TRP A 79 12.29 7.82 14.29
CA TRP A 79 11.75 7.17 13.09
C TRP A 79 12.16 7.88 11.79
N THR A 80 12.96 8.91 11.87
CA THR A 80 13.49 9.58 10.68
C THR A 80 14.26 8.58 9.82
N LEU A 81 13.98 8.60 8.51
CA LEU A 81 14.61 7.70 7.56
C LEU A 81 16.13 7.93 7.54
N ASP A 82 16.86 6.89 7.86
CA ASP A 82 18.32 6.87 7.71
C ASP A 82 18.68 6.56 6.25
N THR A 83 18.99 7.60 5.48
CA THR A 83 19.33 7.48 4.05
C THR A 83 20.64 6.76 3.77
N THR A 84 21.42 6.39 4.80
CA THR A 84 22.66 5.60 4.66
C THR A 84 22.40 4.10 4.70
N ARG A 85 21.20 3.68 5.05
CA ARG A 85 20.78 2.28 5.14
C ARG A 85 19.97 1.88 3.92
N ASP A 86 20.03 0.59 3.58
CA ASP A 86 19.16 0.00 2.59
C ASP A 86 17.69 0.13 3.04
N GLU A 87 16.84 0.54 2.13
CA GLU A 87 15.41 0.70 2.34
C GLU A 87 14.63 -0.01 1.22
N PHE A 88 13.37 -0.26 1.44
CA PHE A 88 12.52 -0.86 0.43
C PHE A 88 11.05 -0.45 0.62
N THR A 89 10.31 -0.49 -0.47
CA THR A 89 8.85 -0.49 -0.49
C THR A 89 8.36 -1.87 -0.89
N TRP A 90 7.42 -2.41 -0.12
CA TRP A 90 6.73 -3.64 -0.42
C TRP A 90 5.22 -3.44 -0.28
N MET A 91 4.47 -3.94 -1.23
CA MET A 91 3.01 -3.92 -1.21
C MET A 91 2.48 -5.26 -1.70
N GLU A 92 1.44 -5.77 -1.04
CA GLU A 92 0.68 -6.92 -1.49
C GLU A 92 -0.80 -6.58 -1.54
N VAL A 93 -1.44 -6.90 -2.65
CA VAL A 93 -2.90 -6.82 -2.80
C VAL A 93 -3.42 -8.24 -3.02
N LYS A 94 -4.39 -8.63 -2.20
CA LYS A 94 -5.11 -9.90 -2.31
C LYS A 94 -6.57 -9.62 -2.61
N ALA A 95 -7.11 -10.29 -3.60
CA ALA A 95 -8.53 -10.34 -3.88
C ALA A 95 -8.96 -11.80 -4.01
N GLU A 96 -10.02 -12.18 -3.33
CA GLU A 96 -10.46 -13.58 -3.25
C GLU A 96 -11.97 -13.69 -3.45
N ASN A 97 -12.38 -14.73 -4.12
CA ASN A 97 -13.77 -15.17 -4.20
C ASN A 97 -13.84 -16.68 -3.89
N ASP A 98 -15.00 -17.29 -4.01
CA ASP A 98 -15.26 -18.70 -3.69
C ASP A 98 -14.37 -19.69 -4.47
N THR A 99 -13.76 -19.28 -5.56
CA THR A 99 -13.04 -20.18 -6.47
C THR A 99 -11.58 -19.82 -6.68
N GLN A 100 -11.23 -18.55 -6.51
CA GLN A 100 -9.91 -18.05 -6.88
C GLN A 100 -9.43 -16.99 -5.91
N ARG A 101 -8.11 -16.96 -5.72
CA ARG A 101 -7.37 -15.91 -5.04
C ARG A 101 -6.38 -15.28 -6.01
N PHE A 102 -6.42 -13.97 -6.13
CA PHE A 102 -5.50 -13.15 -6.91
C PHE A 102 -4.55 -12.44 -5.96
N ILE A 103 -3.25 -12.54 -6.21
CA ILE A 103 -2.21 -11.93 -5.39
C ILE A 103 -1.32 -11.10 -6.31
N TRP A 104 -1.20 -9.82 -6.01
CA TRP A 104 -0.25 -8.90 -6.63
C TRP A 104 0.76 -8.45 -5.61
N ARG A 105 2.05 -8.46 -5.97
CA ARG A 105 3.15 -7.94 -5.14
C ARG A 105 3.96 -6.95 -5.92
N ILE A 106 4.32 -5.87 -5.25
CA ILE A 106 5.21 -4.83 -5.76
C ILE A 106 6.35 -4.68 -4.77
N GLU A 107 7.59 -4.68 -5.29
CA GLU A 107 8.79 -4.45 -4.50
C GLU A 107 9.74 -3.51 -5.25
N ASP A 108 10.28 -2.53 -4.53
CA ASP A 108 11.37 -1.67 -4.98
C ASP A 108 12.35 -1.43 -3.84
N ASN A 109 13.65 -1.40 -4.15
CA ASN A 109 14.72 -1.19 -3.17
C ASN A 109 15.45 0.16 -3.37
N GLY A 110 14.78 1.11 -4.03
CA GLY A 110 15.41 2.37 -4.42
C GLY A 110 16.42 2.22 -5.56
N TYR A 111 16.87 3.33 -6.10
CA TYR A 111 17.87 3.32 -7.16
C TYR A 111 18.56 4.68 -7.31
N LYS A 112 19.90 4.67 -7.37
CA LYS A 112 20.74 5.87 -7.62
C LYS A 112 20.45 7.07 -6.72
N GLY A 113 20.14 6.83 -5.46
CA GLY A 113 19.86 7.86 -4.48
C GLY A 113 18.38 8.25 -4.36
N ASP A 114 17.52 7.77 -5.27
CA ASP A 114 16.08 7.91 -5.12
C ASP A 114 15.52 6.78 -4.24
N SER A 115 14.78 7.12 -3.21
CA SER A 115 14.15 6.11 -2.34
C SER A 115 13.08 5.32 -3.09
N SER A 116 12.85 4.09 -2.64
CA SER A 116 11.81 3.22 -3.19
C SER A 116 10.43 3.86 -3.16
N MET A 117 10.12 4.57 -2.06
CA MET A 117 8.85 5.30 -1.91
C MET A 117 8.74 6.44 -2.93
N ALA A 118 9.79 7.26 -3.10
CA ALA A 118 9.80 8.34 -4.08
C ALA A 118 9.64 7.80 -5.50
N ARG A 119 10.32 6.69 -5.82
CA ARG A 119 10.26 6.04 -7.15
C ARG A 119 8.86 5.49 -7.42
N THR A 120 8.31 4.66 -6.56
CA THR A 120 7.00 4.02 -6.77
C THR A 120 5.89 5.07 -6.87
N THR A 121 5.86 6.06 -5.98
CA THR A 121 4.90 7.17 -6.01
C THR A 121 5.07 8.04 -7.28
N GLY A 122 6.30 8.42 -7.59
CA GLY A 122 6.61 9.27 -8.74
C GLY A 122 6.29 8.62 -10.08
N LEU A 123 6.58 7.32 -10.24
CA LEU A 123 6.30 6.58 -11.47
C LEU A 123 4.79 6.45 -11.75
N VAL A 124 3.97 6.21 -10.72
CA VAL A 124 2.51 6.18 -10.88
C VAL A 124 1.97 7.56 -11.24
N THR A 125 2.44 8.61 -10.58
CA THR A 125 2.06 9.99 -10.88
C THR A 125 2.44 10.38 -12.32
N LEU A 126 3.67 10.04 -12.74
CA LEU A 126 4.13 10.28 -14.10
C LEU A 126 3.29 9.52 -15.14
N ALA A 127 2.99 8.23 -14.89
CA ALA A 127 2.16 7.44 -15.78
C ALA A 127 0.78 8.06 -15.98
N THR A 128 0.16 8.51 -14.88
CA THR A 128 -1.14 9.19 -14.93
C THR A 128 -1.07 10.47 -15.74
N ALA A 129 -0.09 11.34 -15.49
CA ALA A 129 0.11 12.58 -16.23
C ALA A 129 0.32 12.34 -17.74
N LEU A 130 1.18 11.38 -18.10
CA LEU A 130 1.43 11.03 -19.51
C LEU A 130 0.17 10.47 -20.19
N THR A 131 -0.63 9.66 -19.50
CA THR A 131 -1.88 9.12 -20.07
C THR A 131 -2.88 10.23 -20.38
N LEU A 132 -3.00 11.20 -19.48
CA LEU A 132 -3.85 12.39 -19.70
C LEU A 132 -3.35 13.26 -20.85
N CYS A 133 -2.03 13.52 -20.92
CA CYS A 133 -1.45 14.36 -21.96
C CYS A 133 -1.52 13.75 -23.36
N GLU A 134 -1.54 12.44 -23.47
CA GLU A 134 -1.58 11.74 -24.77
C GLU A 134 -2.99 11.47 -25.28
N ASN A 135 -4.01 11.64 -24.42
CA ASN A 135 -5.40 11.42 -24.80
C ASN A 135 -6.33 12.36 -24.03
N ASP A 136 -6.59 13.52 -24.59
CA ASP A 136 -7.41 14.57 -23.98
C ASP A 136 -8.86 14.16 -23.71
N GLU A 137 -9.36 13.11 -24.39
CA GLU A 137 -10.75 12.64 -24.28
C GLU A 137 -10.89 11.41 -23.37
N ILE A 138 -9.80 10.93 -22.76
CA ILE A 138 -9.81 9.68 -21.98
C ILE A 138 -10.67 9.79 -20.71
N LEU A 139 -10.85 10.99 -20.18
CA LEU A 139 -11.68 11.30 -19.01
C LEU A 139 -12.51 12.57 -19.28
N PRO A 140 -13.79 12.59 -18.86
CA PRO A 140 -14.53 13.85 -18.82
C PRO A 140 -13.94 14.76 -17.70
N PRO A 141 -14.27 16.05 -17.72
CA PRO A 141 -13.92 16.94 -16.62
C PRO A 141 -14.51 16.44 -15.30
N GLY A 142 -13.68 16.32 -14.24
CA GLY A 142 -14.15 15.82 -12.95
C GLY A 142 -13.01 15.49 -11.99
N VAL A 143 -13.39 14.92 -10.84
CA VAL A 143 -12.47 14.35 -9.85
C VAL A 143 -12.76 12.86 -9.80
N PHE A 144 -11.73 12.06 -9.97
CA PHE A 144 -11.81 10.61 -10.00
C PHE A 144 -10.85 10.02 -8.98
N SER A 145 -11.26 8.98 -8.29
CA SER A 145 -10.35 8.15 -7.53
C SER A 145 -9.57 7.20 -8.45
N PRO A 146 -8.37 6.75 -8.06
CA PRO A 146 -7.53 5.92 -8.91
C PRO A 146 -8.21 4.66 -9.44
N GLU A 147 -9.06 4.04 -8.65
CA GLU A 147 -9.80 2.82 -8.99
C GLU A 147 -10.96 3.04 -9.98
N GLU A 148 -11.36 4.29 -10.20
CA GLU A 148 -12.38 4.66 -11.19
C GLU A 148 -11.77 4.98 -12.57
N LEU A 149 -10.45 5.05 -12.66
CA LEU A 149 -9.77 5.37 -13.89
C LEU A 149 -9.86 4.20 -14.90
N PRO A 150 -9.93 4.48 -16.21
CA PRO A 150 -9.83 3.46 -17.22
C PRO A 150 -8.59 2.57 -17.07
N PRO A 151 -8.65 1.28 -17.43
CA PRO A 151 -7.53 0.33 -17.30
C PRO A 151 -6.21 0.81 -17.89
N ALA A 152 -6.25 1.64 -18.93
CA ALA A 152 -5.05 2.20 -19.57
C ALA A 152 -4.11 2.95 -18.59
N PHE A 153 -4.67 3.55 -17.53
CA PHE A 153 -3.86 4.21 -16.49
C PHE A 153 -3.06 3.19 -15.68
N LEU A 154 -3.71 2.10 -15.25
CA LEU A 154 -3.05 1.03 -14.53
C LEU A 154 -2.00 0.32 -15.40
N ASP A 155 -2.35 -0.04 -16.64
CA ASP A 155 -1.45 -0.71 -17.57
C ASP A 155 -0.19 0.12 -17.81
N ARG A 156 -0.35 1.43 -17.98
CA ARG A 156 0.78 2.34 -18.14
C ARG A 156 1.62 2.44 -16.88
N ALA A 157 0.98 2.55 -15.71
CA ALA A 157 1.68 2.61 -14.44
C ALA A 157 2.53 1.35 -14.22
N LEU A 158 1.95 0.17 -14.36
CA LEU A 158 2.66 -1.11 -14.23
C LEU A 158 3.81 -1.22 -15.24
N SER A 159 3.56 -0.88 -16.52
CA SER A 159 4.60 -0.87 -17.56
C SER A 159 5.75 0.06 -17.22
N LEU A 160 5.45 1.28 -16.76
CA LEU A 160 6.48 2.25 -16.41
C LEU A 160 7.29 1.81 -15.20
N MET A 161 6.63 1.26 -14.19
CA MET A 161 7.29 0.70 -13.00
C MET A 161 8.24 -0.43 -13.37
N VAL A 162 7.79 -1.42 -14.13
CA VAL A 162 8.62 -2.56 -14.59
C VAL A 162 9.80 -2.07 -15.43
N LYS A 163 9.57 -1.13 -16.37
CA LYS A 163 10.64 -0.53 -17.20
C LYS A 163 11.72 0.15 -16.37
N ASN A 164 11.36 0.66 -15.20
CA ASN A 164 12.28 1.32 -14.26
C ASN A 164 12.80 0.38 -13.16
N GLY A 165 12.61 -0.93 -13.30
CA GLY A 165 13.20 -1.94 -12.43
C GLY A 165 12.43 -2.25 -11.16
N VAL A 166 11.20 -1.72 -11.00
CA VAL A 166 10.30 -2.13 -9.93
C VAL A 166 9.85 -3.57 -10.18
N LYS A 167 10.00 -4.43 -9.20
CA LYS A 167 9.58 -5.83 -9.29
C LYS A 167 8.08 -5.91 -9.07
N ILE A 168 7.37 -6.55 -10.01
CA ILE A 168 5.93 -6.81 -9.92
C ILE A 168 5.69 -8.29 -10.17
N GLU A 169 5.02 -8.94 -9.24
CA GLU A 169 4.62 -10.35 -9.33
C GLU A 169 3.10 -10.47 -9.26
N HIS A 170 2.56 -11.41 -10.00
CA HIS A 170 1.14 -11.72 -10.02
C HIS A 170 0.94 -13.23 -9.98
N HIS A 171 0.11 -13.70 -9.06
CA HIS A 171 -0.23 -15.09 -8.88
C HIS A 171 -1.75 -15.27 -8.81
N ILE A 172 -2.22 -16.39 -9.39
CA ILE A 172 -3.62 -16.80 -9.28
C ILE A 172 -3.60 -18.21 -8.66
N GLU A 173 -4.27 -18.35 -7.55
CA GLU A 173 -4.42 -19.61 -6.82
C GLU A 173 -5.88 -20.03 -6.83
N ARG A 174 -6.15 -21.33 -6.71
CA ARG A 174 -7.53 -21.78 -6.45
C ARG A 174 -7.82 -21.61 -4.97
N SER A 175 -8.96 -21.02 -4.66
CA SER A 175 -9.46 -21.01 -3.27
C SER A 175 -9.79 -22.44 -2.86
N ASN A 176 -9.37 -22.84 -1.68
CA ASN A 176 -9.62 -24.17 -1.11
C ASN A 176 -11.02 -24.27 -0.52
#